data_67c9a94cf0bc1cca52a367ab17dd7260
#
_entry.id   67c9a94cf0bc1cca52a367ab17dd7260
#
_cell.length_a   1.000
_cell.length_b   1.000
_cell.length_c   1.000
_cell.angle_alpha   90.00
_cell.angle_beta   90.00
_cell.angle_gamma   90.00
#
_symmetry.space_group_name_H-M   'P 1'
#
loop_
_entity.id
_entity.type
_entity.pdbx_description
1 polymer ?
#
loop_
_entity_poly.entity_id
_entity_poly.type
_entity_poly.pdbx_seq_one_letter_code
_entity_poly.pdbx_strand_id
1 'polypeptide(L)'
;VGSEMCIRDRNNGILKMLALPISKGKLALAKFFVLLSFLMIELLIFFSSFIIAGIIATKIMNVAENIPVFYLLTWTLKLFATMIPAIACMWAITVLFEKPLLSMGLNLLLIIPGVLIANTPLWLVYPYCYSGYVVSDALHTVTTTGTGSTISLFPFIPCAVIISALALYV
;
A
#
# COMPACT_ATOMS: atom_id res chain seq x y z
N VAL A 1 -12.74 -11.97 -37.73
CA VAL A 1 -13.37 -13.20 -37.18
C VAL A 1 -12.69 -13.62 -35.87
N GLY A 2 -11.42 -13.25 -35.61
CA GLY A 2 -10.71 -13.62 -34.37
C GLY A 2 -10.97 -12.73 -33.14
N SER A 3 -11.39 -11.48 -33.33
CA SER A 3 -11.53 -10.53 -32.23
C SER A 3 -12.86 -10.67 -31.47
N GLU A 4 -13.91 -11.12 -32.11
CA GLU A 4 -15.20 -11.33 -31.45
C GLU A 4 -15.22 -12.58 -30.56
N MET A 5 -14.42 -13.61 -30.86
CA MET A 5 -14.28 -14.80 -30.03
C MET A 5 -13.63 -14.49 -28.67
N CYS A 6 -12.62 -13.64 -28.64
CA CYS A 6 -11.97 -13.21 -27.39
C CYS A 6 -12.91 -12.40 -26.46
N ILE A 7 -13.80 -11.58 -27.03
CA ILE A 7 -14.76 -10.78 -26.25
C ILE A 7 -15.85 -11.67 -25.67
N ARG A 8 -16.29 -12.70 -26.41
CA ARG A 8 -17.32 -13.64 -25.99
C ARG A 8 -16.84 -14.59 -24.89
N ASP A 9 -15.59 -15.03 -24.94
CA ASP A 9 -14.98 -15.86 -23.88
C ASP A 9 -14.73 -15.06 -22.59
N ARG A 10 -14.40 -13.79 -22.70
CA ARG A 10 -14.21 -12.91 -21.56
C ARG A 10 -15.52 -12.66 -20.77
N ASN A 11 -16.65 -12.52 -21.46
CA ASN A 11 -17.97 -12.36 -20.83
C ASN A 11 -18.50 -13.68 -20.26
N ASN A 12 -18.24 -14.82 -20.89
CA ASN A 12 -18.68 -16.12 -20.39
C ASN A 12 -17.89 -16.59 -19.17
N GLY A 13 -16.65 -16.17 -19.00
CA GLY A 13 -15.86 -16.40 -17.78
C GLY A 13 -16.46 -15.71 -16.55
N ILE A 14 -16.92 -14.47 -16.71
CA ILE A 14 -17.61 -13.71 -15.66
C ILE A 14 -18.99 -14.32 -15.35
N LEU A 15 -19.75 -14.76 -16.37
CA LEU A 15 -21.05 -15.43 -16.19
C LEU A 15 -20.91 -16.78 -15.49
N LYS A 16 -19.87 -17.55 -15.76
CA LYS A 16 -19.58 -18.81 -15.05
C LYS A 16 -19.16 -18.57 -13.59
N MET A 17 -18.44 -17.49 -13.29
CA MET A 17 -18.14 -17.11 -11.91
C MET A 17 -19.38 -16.62 -11.14
N LEU A 18 -20.30 -15.95 -11.81
CA LEU A 18 -21.57 -15.49 -11.23
C LEU A 18 -22.58 -16.64 -11.02
N ALA A 19 -22.43 -17.77 -11.72
CA ALA A 19 -23.25 -18.98 -11.54
C ALA A 19 -22.84 -19.83 -10.31
N LEU A 20 -21.67 -19.57 -9.71
CA LEU A 20 -21.29 -20.16 -8.43
C LEU A 20 -22.06 -19.47 -7.29
N PRO A 21 -22.57 -20.20 -6.29
CA PRO A 21 -23.31 -19.64 -5.15
C PRO A 21 -22.39 -18.91 -4.16
N ILE A 22 -21.46 -18.10 -4.67
CA ILE A 22 -20.52 -17.30 -3.89
C ILE A 22 -21.08 -15.88 -3.82
N SER A 23 -21.28 -15.36 -2.61
CA SER A 23 -21.71 -13.97 -2.42
C SER A 23 -20.70 -13.01 -3.05
N LYS A 24 -21.20 -12.00 -3.76
CA LYS A 24 -20.36 -10.98 -4.44
C LYS A 24 -19.33 -10.35 -3.49
N GLY A 25 -19.68 -10.15 -2.22
CA GLY A 25 -18.76 -9.63 -1.20
C GLY A 25 -17.59 -10.55 -0.90
N LYS A 26 -17.78 -11.87 -0.86
CA LYS A 26 -16.66 -12.82 -0.66
C LYS A 26 -15.67 -12.78 -1.81
N LEU A 27 -16.17 -12.65 -3.05
CA LEU A 27 -15.32 -12.52 -4.23
C LEU A 27 -14.53 -11.20 -4.22
N ALA A 28 -15.17 -10.11 -3.82
CA ALA A 28 -14.55 -8.81 -3.69
C ALA A 28 -13.44 -8.80 -2.62
N LEU A 29 -13.71 -9.37 -1.44
CA LEU A 29 -12.72 -9.55 -0.38
C LEU A 29 -11.54 -10.43 -0.81
N ALA A 30 -11.80 -11.53 -1.52
CA ALA A 30 -10.73 -12.38 -2.04
C ALA A 30 -9.78 -11.61 -2.97
N LYS A 31 -10.31 -10.75 -3.86
CA LYS A 31 -9.50 -9.88 -4.72
C LYS A 31 -8.67 -8.89 -3.90
N PHE A 32 -9.25 -8.31 -2.85
CA PHE A 32 -8.52 -7.41 -1.95
C PHE A 32 -7.36 -8.10 -1.24
N PHE A 33 -7.56 -9.33 -0.73
CA PHE A 33 -6.48 -10.10 -0.12
C PHE A 33 -5.37 -10.47 -1.12
N VAL A 34 -5.71 -10.73 -2.37
CA VAL A 34 -4.72 -10.95 -3.43
C VAL A 34 -3.87 -9.70 -3.64
N LEU A 35 -4.48 -8.50 -3.68
CA LEU A 35 -3.74 -7.24 -3.77
C LEU A 35 -2.78 -7.04 -2.59
N LEU A 36 -3.24 -7.31 -1.36
CA LEU A 36 -2.38 -7.23 -0.17
C LEU A 36 -1.22 -8.22 -0.23
N SER A 37 -1.46 -9.43 -0.74
CA SER A 37 -0.42 -10.45 -0.91
C SER A 37 0.65 -10.00 -1.92
N PHE A 38 0.25 -9.42 -3.04
CA PHE A 38 1.19 -8.86 -4.01
C PHE A 38 2.01 -7.71 -3.42
N LEU A 39 1.38 -6.79 -2.68
CA LEU A 39 2.09 -5.72 -1.98
C LEU A 39 3.11 -6.27 -0.99
N MET A 40 2.75 -7.31 -0.23
CA MET A 40 3.67 -7.93 0.73
C MET A 40 4.89 -8.54 0.03
N ILE A 41 4.68 -9.24 -1.09
CA ILE A 41 5.75 -9.80 -1.90
C ILE A 41 6.65 -8.69 -2.46
N GLU A 42 6.07 -7.62 -2.98
CA GLU A 42 6.81 -6.46 -3.52
C GLU A 42 7.71 -5.83 -2.44
N LEU A 43 7.17 -5.59 -1.24
CA LEU A 43 7.94 -5.05 -0.12
C LEU A 43 9.07 -5.99 0.32
N LEU A 44 8.86 -7.31 0.31
CA LEU A 44 9.90 -8.29 0.62
C LEU A 44 11.02 -8.30 -0.44
N ILE A 45 10.68 -8.18 -1.70
CA ILE A 45 11.66 -8.07 -2.79
C ILE A 45 12.47 -6.78 -2.62
N PHE A 46 11.79 -5.66 -2.37
CA PHE A 46 12.44 -4.38 -2.13
C PHE A 46 13.37 -4.42 -0.92
N PHE A 47 12.92 -4.98 0.20
CA PHE A 47 13.72 -5.19 1.41
C PHE A 47 14.96 -6.03 1.13
N SER A 48 14.82 -7.15 0.42
CA SER A 48 15.93 -8.02 0.07
C SER A 48 16.95 -7.31 -0.82
N SER A 49 16.49 -6.56 -1.83
CA SER A 49 17.36 -5.81 -2.71
C SER A 49 18.11 -4.70 -1.98
N PHE A 50 17.46 -4.04 -1.01
CA PHE A 50 18.08 -3.01 -0.17
C PHE A 50 19.20 -3.59 0.71
N ILE A 51 18.98 -4.76 1.32
CA ILE A 51 20.02 -5.46 2.10
C ILE A 51 21.20 -5.84 1.22
N ILE A 52 20.94 -6.41 0.03
CA ILE A 52 22.00 -6.80 -0.90
C ILE A 52 22.83 -5.58 -1.30
N ALA A 53 22.18 -4.49 -1.67
CA ALA A 53 22.84 -3.23 -2.00
C ALA A 53 23.68 -2.69 -0.84
N GLY A 54 23.14 -2.74 0.40
CA GLY A 54 23.85 -2.36 1.62
C GLY A 54 25.12 -3.20 1.86
N ILE A 55 25.04 -4.52 1.71
CA ILE A 55 26.19 -5.41 1.85
C ILE A 55 27.28 -5.10 0.81
N ILE A 56 26.88 -4.85 -0.44
CA ILE A 56 27.82 -4.48 -1.50
C ILE A 56 28.50 -3.13 -1.17
N ALA A 57 27.73 -2.14 -0.76
CA ALA A 57 28.23 -0.82 -0.41
C ALA A 57 29.22 -0.87 0.77
N THR A 58 28.90 -1.62 1.84
CA THR A 58 29.80 -1.76 3.00
C THR A 58 31.12 -2.45 2.64
N LYS A 59 31.07 -3.46 1.74
CA LYS A 59 32.29 -4.12 1.26
C LYS A 59 33.16 -3.21 0.39
N ILE A 60 32.56 -2.41 -0.48
CA ILE A 60 33.30 -1.50 -1.38
C ILE A 60 33.94 -0.37 -0.58
N MET A 61 33.22 0.19 0.42
CA MET A 61 33.68 1.31 1.22
C MET A 61 34.54 0.91 2.43
N ASN A 62 34.76 -0.39 2.68
CA ASN A 62 35.47 -0.91 3.84
C ASN A 62 34.93 -0.37 5.19
N VAL A 63 33.64 -0.15 5.29
CA VAL A 63 32.99 0.30 6.53
C VAL A 63 32.72 -0.92 7.42
N ALA A 64 33.19 -0.87 8.66
CA ALA A 64 33.06 -1.98 9.62
C ALA A 64 31.70 -2.01 10.36
N GLU A 65 30.72 -1.23 9.93
CA GLU A 65 29.40 -1.19 10.56
C GLU A 65 28.50 -2.33 10.09
N ASN A 66 27.84 -2.96 11.07
CA ASN A 66 26.84 -3.98 10.79
C ASN A 66 25.51 -3.35 10.35
N ILE A 67 24.94 -3.85 9.25
CA ILE A 67 23.62 -3.42 8.78
C ILE A 67 22.56 -3.84 9.82
N PRO A 68 21.75 -2.93 10.37
CA PRO A 68 20.73 -3.25 11.37
C PRO A 68 19.49 -3.88 10.71
N VAL A 69 19.59 -5.15 10.29
CA VAL A 69 18.56 -5.87 9.55
C VAL A 69 17.22 -5.88 10.28
N PHE A 70 17.24 -6.08 11.60
CA PHE A 70 16.02 -6.11 12.42
C PHE A 70 15.30 -4.76 12.45
N TYR A 71 16.06 -3.67 12.50
CA TYR A 71 15.52 -2.32 12.43
C TYR A 71 14.83 -2.07 11.07
N LEU A 72 15.50 -2.42 9.99
CA LEU A 72 14.95 -2.29 8.63
C LEU A 72 13.68 -3.15 8.43
N LEU A 73 13.66 -4.37 8.97
CA LEU A 73 12.49 -5.24 8.92
C LEU A 73 11.30 -4.61 9.65
N THR A 74 11.54 -4.05 10.83
CA THR A 74 10.49 -3.36 11.60
C THR A 74 9.91 -2.17 10.84
N TRP A 75 10.75 -1.40 10.16
CA TRP A 75 10.29 -0.27 9.33
C TRP A 75 9.51 -0.74 8.09
N THR A 76 9.93 -1.82 7.45
CA THR A 76 9.21 -2.42 6.33
C THR A 76 7.81 -2.87 6.75
N LEU A 77 7.66 -3.49 7.91
CA LEU A 77 6.36 -3.88 8.46
C LEU A 77 5.47 -2.66 8.82
N LYS A 78 6.06 -1.60 9.38
CA LYS A 78 5.34 -0.34 9.64
C LYS A 78 4.84 0.29 8.33
N LEU A 79 5.67 0.34 7.29
CA LEU A 79 5.28 0.82 5.97
C LEU A 79 4.13 -0.01 5.37
N PHE A 80 4.23 -1.34 5.46
CA PHE A 80 3.14 -2.21 5.02
C PHE A 80 1.82 -1.87 5.72
N ALA A 81 1.84 -1.76 7.04
CA ALA A 81 0.64 -1.44 7.82
C ALA A 81 0.04 -0.06 7.45
N THR A 82 0.88 0.93 7.18
CA THR A 82 0.42 2.28 6.79
C THR A 82 -0.10 2.37 5.36
N MET A 83 0.25 1.43 4.49
CA MET A 83 -0.27 1.36 3.13
C MET A 83 -1.67 0.72 3.03
N ILE A 84 -2.07 -0.10 4.01
CA ILE A 84 -3.36 -0.82 4.00
C ILE A 84 -4.56 0.13 3.79
N PRO A 85 -4.72 1.24 4.52
CA PRO A 85 -5.85 2.15 4.32
C PRO A 85 -5.88 2.79 2.95
N ALA A 86 -4.72 3.16 2.41
CA ALA A 86 -4.61 3.74 1.07
C ALA A 86 -5.06 2.73 0.00
N ILE A 87 -4.61 1.48 0.11
CA ILE A 87 -5.01 0.40 -0.81
C ILE A 87 -6.49 0.09 -0.69
N ALA A 88 -7.06 0.10 0.52
CA ALA A 88 -8.49 -0.07 0.71
C ALA A 88 -9.31 1.03 0.00
N CYS A 89 -8.87 2.29 0.08
CA CYS A 89 -9.50 3.39 -0.64
C CYS A 89 -9.35 3.25 -2.17
N MET A 90 -8.15 2.90 -2.66
CA MET A 90 -7.93 2.65 -4.09
C MET A 90 -8.80 1.52 -4.61
N TRP A 91 -8.95 0.45 -3.81
CA TRP A 91 -9.79 -0.68 -4.15
C TRP A 91 -11.27 -0.28 -4.18
N ALA A 92 -11.76 0.48 -3.20
CA ALA A 92 -13.13 0.98 -3.17
C ALA A 92 -13.46 1.84 -4.41
N ILE A 93 -12.55 2.74 -4.80
CA ILE A 93 -12.70 3.54 -6.03
C ILE A 93 -12.77 2.63 -7.26
N THR A 94 -11.95 1.58 -7.30
CA THR A 94 -11.92 0.64 -8.43
C THR A 94 -13.22 -0.19 -8.52
N VAL A 95 -13.85 -0.49 -7.40
CA VAL A 95 -15.15 -1.19 -7.35
C VAL A 95 -16.27 -0.26 -7.76
N LEU A 96 -16.25 1.01 -7.32
CA LEU A 96 -17.28 2.00 -7.65
C LEU A 96 -17.29 2.39 -9.13
N PHE A 97 -16.12 2.46 -9.75
CA PHE A 97 -15.98 2.85 -11.15
C PHE A 97 -15.72 1.63 -12.03
N GLU A 98 -16.69 1.24 -12.83
CA GLU A 98 -16.59 0.08 -13.75
C GLU A 98 -15.54 0.29 -14.86
N LYS A 99 -15.16 1.55 -15.13
CA LYS A 99 -14.17 1.90 -16.17
C LYS A 99 -12.76 1.95 -15.55
N PRO A 100 -11.85 1.03 -15.90
CA PRO A 100 -10.53 0.94 -15.27
C PRO A 100 -9.67 2.19 -15.50
N LEU A 101 -9.79 2.83 -16.67
CA LEU A 101 -9.04 4.05 -16.98
C LEU A 101 -9.45 5.22 -16.06
N LEU A 102 -10.76 5.37 -15.80
CA LEU A 102 -11.28 6.41 -14.93
C LEU A 102 -10.84 6.18 -13.47
N SER A 103 -10.93 4.93 -13.01
CA SER A 103 -10.49 4.55 -11.67
C SER A 103 -9.00 4.81 -11.46
N MET A 104 -8.14 4.46 -12.42
CA MET A 104 -6.71 4.76 -12.36
C MET A 104 -6.43 6.27 -12.33
N GLY A 105 -7.12 7.04 -13.17
CA GLY A 105 -6.98 8.50 -13.22
C GLY A 105 -7.37 9.17 -11.91
N LEU A 106 -8.50 8.75 -11.31
CA LEU A 106 -8.96 9.27 -10.01
C LEU A 106 -7.98 8.92 -8.87
N ASN A 107 -7.48 7.68 -8.82
CA ASN A 107 -6.50 7.29 -7.83
C ASN A 107 -5.22 8.10 -7.94
N LEU A 108 -4.71 8.31 -9.15
CA LEU A 108 -3.54 9.15 -9.39
C LEU A 108 -3.77 10.60 -8.95
N LEU A 109 -4.93 11.15 -9.26
CA LEU A 109 -5.31 12.51 -8.88
C LEU A 109 -5.41 12.67 -7.35
N LEU A 110 -5.80 11.63 -6.63
CA LEU A 110 -5.85 11.62 -5.16
C LEU A 110 -4.46 11.46 -4.52
N ILE A 111 -3.50 10.81 -5.17
CA ILE A 111 -2.14 10.67 -4.64
C ILE A 111 -1.41 12.02 -4.61
N ILE A 112 -1.59 12.86 -5.62
CA ILE A 112 -0.88 14.15 -5.76
C ILE A 112 -1.09 15.06 -4.53
N PRO A 113 -2.32 15.36 -4.08
CA PRO A 113 -2.51 16.16 -2.87
C PRO A 113 -2.01 15.47 -1.60
N GLY A 114 -1.89 14.13 -1.58
CA GLY A 114 -1.33 13.39 -0.45
C GLY A 114 0.08 13.83 -0.07
N VAL A 115 0.90 14.17 -1.05
CA VAL A 115 2.27 14.66 -0.82
C VAL A 115 2.27 16.04 -0.13
N LEU A 116 1.32 16.90 -0.47
CA LEU A 116 1.17 18.24 0.12
C LEU A 116 0.57 18.17 1.53
N ILE A 117 -0.41 17.31 1.73
CA ILE A 117 -1.15 17.14 2.99
C ILE A 117 -0.29 16.47 4.06
N ALA A 118 0.72 15.68 3.70
CA ALA A 118 1.60 14.98 4.62
C ALA A 118 2.26 15.91 5.68
N ASN A 119 2.50 17.18 5.33
CA ASN A 119 3.10 18.17 6.21
C ASN A 119 2.07 19.07 6.93
N THR A 120 0.77 18.77 6.84
CA THR A 120 -0.30 19.53 7.48
C THR A 120 -0.99 18.68 8.55
N PRO A 121 -1.70 19.27 9.54
CA PRO A 121 -2.44 18.49 10.55
C PRO A 121 -3.57 17.63 9.96
N LEU A 122 -3.91 17.82 8.69
CA LEU A 122 -4.93 17.04 7.98
C LEU A 122 -4.45 15.64 7.55
N TRP A 123 -3.15 15.31 7.71
CA TRP A 123 -2.61 14.00 7.37
C TRP A 123 -3.36 12.83 8.00
N LEU A 124 -3.96 13.04 9.18
CA LEU A 124 -4.68 12.00 9.93
C LEU A 124 -5.92 11.46 9.19
N VAL A 125 -6.60 12.32 8.42
CA VAL A 125 -7.83 11.98 7.69
C VAL A 125 -7.54 11.48 6.28
N TYR A 126 -6.34 11.75 5.75
CA TYR A 126 -6.01 11.47 4.35
C TYR A 126 -5.13 10.23 4.20
N PRO A 127 -5.70 9.05 3.83
CA PRO A 127 -4.98 7.78 3.87
C PRO A 127 -3.81 7.67 2.88
N TYR A 128 -3.82 8.44 1.80
CA TYR A 128 -2.76 8.41 0.78
C TYR A 128 -1.44 9.04 1.24
N CYS A 129 -1.44 9.83 2.31
CA CYS A 129 -0.22 10.46 2.83
C CYS A 129 0.43 9.70 4.00
N TYR A 130 -0.20 8.65 4.52
CA TYR A 130 0.27 7.95 5.72
C TYR A 130 1.70 7.40 5.59
N SER A 131 2.01 6.74 4.49
CA SER A 131 3.36 6.21 4.25
C SER A 131 4.39 7.34 4.12
N GLY A 132 4.05 8.41 3.42
CA GLY A 132 4.90 9.59 3.27
C GLY A 132 5.18 10.29 4.60
N TYR A 133 4.17 10.45 5.44
CA TYR A 133 4.31 11.04 6.77
C TYR A 133 5.25 10.21 7.66
N VAL A 134 5.07 8.88 7.70
CA VAL A 134 5.92 7.98 8.50
C VAL A 134 7.39 8.03 8.05
N VAL A 135 7.64 8.09 6.74
CA VAL A 135 9.01 8.22 6.21
C VAL A 135 9.60 9.59 6.52
N SER A 136 8.82 10.67 6.37
CA SER A 136 9.25 12.04 6.68
C SER A 136 9.62 12.20 8.15
N ASP A 137 8.78 11.69 9.06
CA ASP A 137 9.02 11.73 10.50
C ASP A 137 10.26 10.91 10.90
N ALA A 138 10.46 9.73 10.29
CA ALA A 138 11.65 8.92 10.49
C ALA A 138 12.93 9.66 10.07
N LEU A 139 12.91 10.35 8.94
CA LEU A 139 14.04 11.15 8.47
C LEU A 139 14.35 12.31 9.42
N HIS A 140 13.31 13.03 9.87
CA HIS A 140 13.49 14.14 10.82
C HIS A 140 14.11 13.68 12.14
N THR A 141 13.67 12.54 12.66
CA THR A 141 14.19 12.02 13.94
C THR A 141 15.63 11.52 13.84
N VAL A 142 15.99 10.85 12.74
CA VAL A 142 17.38 10.41 12.51
C VAL A 142 18.32 11.61 12.35
N THR A 143 17.87 12.67 11.67
CA THR A 143 18.71 13.85 11.43
C THR A 143 18.86 14.77 12.64
N THR A 144 17.85 14.83 13.54
CA THR A 144 17.87 15.77 14.68
C THR A 144 18.37 15.16 15.98
N THR A 145 18.11 13.88 16.25
CA THR A 145 18.41 13.27 17.56
C THR A 145 19.35 12.07 17.51
N GLY A 146 19.65 11.54 16.34
CA GLY A 146 20.45 10.31 16.20
C GLY A 146 19.82 9.06 16.84
N THR A 147 18.68 9.21 17.54
CA THR A 147 17.91 8.14 18.16
C THR A 147 16.52 8.14 17.56
N GLY A 148 16.15 7.05 16.95
CA GLY A 148 14.82 6.90 16.35
C GLY A 148 13.72 7.19 17.36
N SER A 149 12.85 8.18 17.07
CA SER A 149 11.70 8.45 17.90
C SER A 149 10.67 7.34 17.76
N THR A 150 10.00 7.05 18.87
CA THR A 150 8.79 6.23 18.86
C THR A 150 7.64 7.09 18.35
N ILE A 151 7.31 6.96 17.07
CA ILE A 151 6.08 7.56 16.55
C ILE A 151 4.91 7.04 17.39
N SER A 152 4.18 7.94 18.01
CA SER A 152 2.91 7.60 18.66
C SER A 152 1.90 7.25 17.56
N LEU A 153 1.80 5.96 17.21
CA LEU A 153 0.84 5.42 16.26
C LEU A 153 -0.61 5.51 16.77
N PHE A 154 -0.80 6.00 17.98
CA PHE A 154 -2.10 5.99 18.65
C PHE A 154 -3.21 6.76 17.90
N PRO A 155 -3.03 7.99 17.38
CA PRO A 155 -4.11 8.66 16.65
C PRO A 155 -4.32 8.06 15.24
N PHE A 156 -3.30 7.43 14.67
CA PHE A 156 -3.32 6.84 13.34
C PHE A 156 -4.15 5.55 13.26
N ILE A 157 -3.97 4.63 14.22
CA ILE A 157 -4.59 3.29 14.18
C ILE A 157 -6.12 3.37 14.11
N PRO A 158 -6.85 4.11 14.97
CA PRO A 158 -8.29 4.16 14.90
C PRO A 158 -8.80 4.80 13.60
N CYS A 159 -8.17 5.86 13.11
CA CYS A 159 -8.55 6.48 11.85
C CYS A 159 -8.31 5.53 10.66
N ALA A 160 -7.17 4.85 10.61
CA ALA A 160 -6.85 3.90 9.58
C ALA A 160 -7.84 2.72 9.53
N VAL A 161 -8.24 2.20 10.70
CA VAL A 161 -9.23 1.12 10.81
C VAL A 161 -10.61 1.58 10.34
N ILE A 162 -11.07 2.77 10.76
CA ILE A 162 -12.37 3.30 10.35
C ILE A 162 -12.41 3.54 8.84
N ILE A 163 -11.38 4.16 8.28
CA ILE A 163 -11.30 4.45 6.84
C ILE A 163 -11.25 3.15 6.03
N SER A 164 -10.44 2.16 6.44
CA SER A 164 -10.37 0.87 5.74
C SER A 164 -11.68 0.08 5.85
N ALA A 165 -12.35 0.10 7.00
CA ALA A 165 -13.66 -0.54 7.17
C ALA A 165 -14.74 0.11 6.30
N LEU A 166 -14.79 1.45 6.24
CA LEU A 166 -15.69 2.18 5.34
C LEU A 166 -15.44 1.85 3.87
N ALA A 167 -14.16 1.82 3.46
CA ALA A 167 -13.78 1.51 2.09
C ALA A 167 -14.13 0.06 1.70
N LEU A 168 -14.06 -0.88 2.63
CA LEU A 168 -14.41 -2.28 2.38
C LEU A 168 -15.94 -2.54 2.44
N TYR A 169 -16.71 -1.63 3.06
CA TYR A 169 -18.16 -1.73 3.12
C TYR A 169 -18.84 -1.35 1.78
N VAL A 170 -18.18 -0.54 0.96
CA VAL A 170 -18.63 -0.14 -0.38
C VAL A 170 -18.51 -1.30 -1.36
#